data_e5774f0a019f609c743ac6699550185f
#
_entry.id   e5774f0a019f609c743ac6699550185f
#
_cell.length_a   1.000
_cell.length_b   1.000
_cell.length_c   1.000
_cell.angle_alpha   90.00
_cell.angle_beta   90.00
_cell.angle_gamma   90.00
#
_symmetry.space_group_name_H-M   'P 1'
#
loop_
_entity.id
_entity.type
_entity.pdbx_description
1 polymer ?
#
loop_
_entity_poly.entity_id
_entity_poly.type
_entity_poly.pdbx_seq_one_letter_code
_entity_poly.pdbx_strand_id
1 'polypeptide(L)'
;MKFLKDKQTRHDFVTYAMCIVAFAIVFFMQSNHMIPRMIAGQLVPITAYIVMAISLNLVVGIAGDLSLGHAGFMSVGAYTGIVTAVALESAVPSDPMRLIISIVVGAIAAAILGFLIGIPVLRLSGDYLAIVTLAFGEIIKEIVTCLIVGVDSRGLHVIFNITGNSTINDLHLLEDGTAIIKGAQGASGVSTYSTFLAGAILVMVALVIVLNLVRSRTGRAIMAVRDNKIAAESVGISVTQYRMIAFVVSAALAGAAGALFGGNFSQLSATKFDFNTSILILVFVVLGGLGNMRGSVIAAALLTVLPELLRQFSDYRMLIYAIVLILVMIFTNNPQLKAFFARIKDRFASKKEVAADAQ
;
A
#
# COMPACT_ATOMS: atom_id res chain seq x y z
N MET A 1 32.47 -3.01 -10.66
CA MET A 1 32.03 -4.39 -10.90
C MET A 1 32.08 -5.34 -9.69
N LYS A 2 32.55 -4.94 -8.49
CA LYS A 2 32.51 -5.77 -7.25
C LYS A 2 31.10 -5.89 -6.60
N PHE A 3 30.18 -4.96 -6.87
CA PHE A 3 28.83 -4.90 -6.27
C PHE A 3 27.85 -6.01 -6.73
N LEU A 4 28.09 -6.65 -7.88
CA LEU A 4 27.22 -7.70 -8.42
C LEU A 4 27.53 -9.11 -7.92
N LYS A 5 28.59 -9.29 -7.09
CA LYS A 5 28.99 -10.59 -6.54
C LYS A 5 28.17 -11.01 -5.32
N ASP A 6 27.49 -10.10 -4.66
CA ASP A 6 26.67 -10.42 -3.50
C ASP A 6 25.30 -10.97 -3.95
N LYS A 7 24.98 -12.21 -3.56
CA LYS A 7 23.76 -12.94 -3.96
C LYS A 7 22.49 -12.15 -3.65
N GLN A 8 22.51 -11.37 -2.56
CA GLN A 8 21.42 -10.50 -2.14
C GLN A 8 21.26 -9.27 -3.03
N THR A 9 22.36 -8.61 -3.42
CA THR A 9 22.35 -7.44 -4.31
C THR A 9 21.83 -7.82 -5.70
N ARG A 10 22.20 -9.01 -6.19
CA ARG A 10 21.66 -9.54 -7.45
C ARG A 10 20.16 -9.84 -7.34
N HIS A 11 19.69 -10.26 -6.17
CA HIS A 11 18.27 -10.51 -5.91
C HIS A 11 17.44 -9.22 -5.99
N ASP A 12 17.91 -8.10 -5.42
CA ASP A 12 17.16 -6.84 -5.46
C ASP A 12 17.21 -6.19 -6.84
N PHE A 13 18.39 -6.28 -7.53
CA PHE A 13 18.48 -5.79 -8.90
C PHE A 13 17.47 -6.47 -9.83
N VAL A 14 17.26 -7.78 -9.67
CA VAL A 14 16.20 -8.50 -10.41
C VAL A 14 14.80 -8.02 -10.02
N THR A 15 14.57 -7.60 -8.76
CA THR A 15 13.27 -7.04 -8.35
C THR A 15 13.00 -5.70 -9.03
N TYR A 16 14.00 -4.80 -9.03
CA TYR A 16 13.89 -3.52 -9.73
C TYR A 16 13.69 -3.71 -11.23
N ALA A 17 14.51 -4.57 -11.85
CA ALA A 17 14.41 -4.85 -13.28
C ALA A 17 13.04 -5.43 -13.66
N MET A 18 12.51 -6.36 -12.86
CA MET A 18 11.17 -6.94 -13.05
C MET A 18 10.09 -5.86 -13.00
N CYS A 19 10.12 -4.97 -11.99
CA CYS A 19 9.15 -3.89 -11.87
C CYS A 19 9.26 -2.89 -13.02
N ILE A 20 10.48 -2.48 -13.39
CA ILE A 20 10.71 -1.55 -14.50
C ILE A 20 10.18 -2.13 -15.81
N VAL A 21 10.51 -3.39 -16.10
CA VAL A 21 10.05 -4.07 -17.33
C VAL A 21 8.52 -4.18 -17.33
N ALA A 22 7.90 -4.61 -16.21
CA ALA A 22 6.45 -4.72 -16.12
C ALA A 22 5.76 -3.36 -16.32
N PHE A 23 6.25 -2.30 -15.67
CA PHE A 23 5.68 -0.96 -15.83
C PHE A 23 5.91 -0.38 -17.22
N ALA A 24 7.08 -0.64 -17.85
CA ALA A 24 7.35 -0.22 -19.21
C ALA A 24 6.41 -0.90 -20.21
N ILE A 25 6.14 -2.20 -20.05
CA ILE A 25 5.19 -2.93 -20.90
C ILE A 25 3.78 -2.34 -20.75
N VAL A 26 3.30 -2.13 -19.51
CA VAL A 26 1.97 -1.57 -19.26
C VAL A 26 1.87 -0.14 -19.80
N PHE A 27 2.90 0.68 -19.61
CA PHE A 27 2.95 2.05 -20.14
C PHE A 27 2.92 2.07 -21.67
N PHE A 28 3.68 1.18 -22.33
CA PHE A 28 3.66 1.03 -23.79
C PHE A 28 2.27 0.60 -24.30
N MET A 29 1.63 -0.37 -23.63
CA MET A 29 0.28 -0.82 -23.98
C MET A 29 -0.76 0.30 -23.77
N GLN A 30 -0.61 1.11 -22.73
CA GLN A 30 -1.47 2.26 -22.46
C GLN A 30 -1.30 3.34 -23.52
N SER A 31 -0.06 3.67 -23.90
CA SER A 31 0.25 4.68 -24.93
C SER A 31 -0.29 4.29 -26.30
N ASN A 32 -0.30 3.00 -26.65
CA ASN A 32 -0.85 2.50 -27.90
C ASN A 32 -2.37 2.21 -27.85
N HIS A 33 -3.08 2.65 -26.81
CA HIS A 33 -4.53 2.42 -26.62
C HIS A 33 -4.94 0.93 -26.68
N MET A 34 -4.02 0.01 -26.41
CA MET A 34 -4.30 -1.44 -26.41
C MET A 34 -5.04 -1.90 -25.15
N ILE A 35 -5.06 -1.07 -24.10
CA ILE A 35 -5.71 -1.39 -22.83
C ILE A 35 -7.16 -0.89 -22.86
N PRO A 36 -8.16 -1.76 -22.60
CA PRO A 36 -9.55 -1.33 -22.46
C PRO A 36 -9.69 -0.22 -21.39
N ARG A 37 -10.56 0.75 -21.62
CA ARG A 37 -10.78 1.88 -20.69
C ARG A 37 -11.08 1.44 -19.26
N MET A 38 -11.73 0.30 -19.11
CA MET A 38 -12.07 -0.31 -17.84
C MET A 38 -10.81 -0.68 -17.03
N ILE A 39 -9.84 -1.32 -17.66
CA ILE A 39 -8.57 -1.70 -17.02
C ILE A 39 -7.67 -0.46 -16.83
N ALA A 40 -7.72 0.48 -17.77
CA ALA A 40 -6.96 1.73 -17.67
C ALA A 40 -7.29 2.52 -16.38
N GLY A 41 -8.57 2.56 -15.97
CA GLY A 41 -9.00 3.18 -14.72
C GLY A 41 -8.49 2.46 -13.46
N GLN A 42 -8.11 1.18 -13.55
CA GLN A 42 -7.58 0.40 -12.43
C GLN A 42 -6.05 0.45 -12.30
N LEU A 43 -5.34 1.03 -13.26
CA LEU A 43 -3.86 1.05 -13.23
C LEU A 43 -3.30 1.81 -12.01
N VAL A 44 -3.91 2.94 -11.65
CA VAL A 44 -3.50 3.71 -10.46
C VAL A 44 -3.82 2.96 -9.17
N PRO A 45 -5.05 2.44 -8.93
CA PRO A 45 -5.34 1.54 -7.82
C PRO A 45 -4.38 0.36 -7.68
N ILE A 46 -4.01 -0.29 -8.79
CA ILE A 46 -3.05 -1.42 -8.77
C ILE A 46 -1.71 -0.97 -8.18
N THR A 47 -1.16 0.16 -8.65
CA THR A 47 0.11 0.67 -8.13
C THR A 47 0.01 1.07 -6.66
N ALA A 48 -1.11 1.66 -6.22
CA ALA A 48 -1.35 1.98 -4.82
C ALA A 48 -1.40 0.71 -3.95
N TYR A 49 -2.12 -0.32 -4.36
CA TYR A 49 -2.16 -1.61 -3.63
C TYR A 49 -0.82 -2.34 -3.63
N ILE A 50 0.02 -2.19 -4.66
CA ILE A 50 1.40 -2.71 -4.65
C ILE A 50 2.22 -2.01 -3.55
N VAL A 51 2.13 -0.68 -3.43
CA VAL A 51 2.81 0.07 -2.36
C VAL A 51 2.28 -0.35 -0.99
N MET A 52 0.96 -0.54 -0.85
CA MET A 52 0.34 -1.04 0.37
C MET A 52 0.86 -2.43 0.76
N ALA A 53 1.00 -3.34 -0.21
CA ALA A 53 1.56 -4.66 0.04
C ALA A 53 3.04 -4.62 0.45
N ILE A 54 3.85 -3.75 -0.18
CA ILE A 54 5.25 -3.54 0.18
C ILE A 54 5.35 -2.99 1.61
N SER A 55 4.52 -2.00 1.94
CA SER A 55 4.52 -1.34 3.26
C SER A 55 4.06 -2.30 4.36
N LEU A 56 2.99 -3.06 4.14
CA LEU A 56 2.51 -4.05 5.11
C LEU A 56 3.51 -5.21 5.28
N ASN A 57 4.17 -5.64 4.19
CA ASN A 57 5.19 -6.69 4.26
C ASN A 57 6.41 -6.27 5.10
N LEU A 58 6.70 -4.97 5.21
CA LEU A 58 7.73 -4.47 6.14
C LEU A 58 7.35 -4.76 7.60
N VAL A 59 6.08 -4.58 8.00
CA VAL A 59 5.62 -4.81 9.38
C VAL A 59 5.37 -6.30 9.61
N VAL A 60 4.58 -6.95 8.76
CA VAL A 60 4.18 -8.35 9.00
C VAL A 60 5.30 -9.33 8.63
N GLY A 61 5.95 -9.11 7.48
CA GLY A 61 6.95 -10.04 6.96
C GLY A 61 8.34 -9.87 7.56
N ILE A 62 8.78 -8.62 7.80
CA ILE A 62 10.14 -8.32 8.26
C ILE A 62 10.18 -8.06 9.76
N ALA A 63 9.29 -7.24 10.31
CA ALA A 63 9.25 -7.00 11.75
C ALA A 63 8.50 -8.10 12.52
N GLY A 64 7.66 -8.90 11.87
CA GLY A 64 6.92 -10.01 12.47
C GLY A 64 5.73 -9.58 13.31
N ASP A 65 5.24 -8.37 13.11
CA ASP A 65 4.12 -7.78 13.84
C ASP A 65 2.85 -7.82 12.98
N LEU A 66 1.84 -8.58 13.38
CA LEU A 66 0.58 -8.65 12.65
C LEU A 66 -0.20 -7.33 12.82
N SER A 67 -0.49 -6.66 11.70
CA SER A 67 -1.29 -5.42 11.65
C SER A 67 -2.48 -5.58 10.72
N LEU A 68 -3.68 -5.29 11.23
CA LEU A 68 -4.96 -5.33 10.50
C LEU A 68 -5.57 -3.94 10.29
N GLY A 69 -4.92 -2.87 10.75
CA GLY A 69 -5.39 -1.49 10.61
C GLY A 69 -4.74 -0.71 9.45
N HIS A 70 -4.12 -1.40 8.51
CA HIS A 70 -3.27 -0.75 7.49
C HIS A 70 -4.06 0.14 6.52
N ALA A 71 -5.33 -0.21 6.22
CA ALA A 71 -6.23 0.61 5.43
C ALA A 71 -6.57 1.96 6.12
N GLY A 72 -6.51 2.03 7.46
CA GLY A 72 -6.66 3.29 8.19
C GLY A 72 -5.58 4.32 7.82
N PHE A 73 -4.31 3.91 7.75
CA PHE A 73 -3.22 4.81 7.31
C PHE A 73 -3.37 5.22 5.84
N MET A 74 -3.85 4.31 4.99
CA MET A 74 -4.21 4.62 3.61
C MET A 74 -5.31 5.68 3.55
N SER A 75 -6.35 5.56 4.39
CA SER A 75 -7.44 6.53 4.50
C SER A 75 -6.93 7.93 4.86
N VAL A 76 -6.10 8.03 5.91
CA VAL A 76 -5.49 9.31 6.31
C VAL A 76 -4.73 9.95 5.16
N GLY A 77 -3.88 9.19 4.48
CA GLY A 77 -3.13 9.66 3.32
C GLY A 77 -4.03 10.12 2.18
N ALA A 78 -5.10 9.37 1.88
CA ALA A 78 -6.04 9.70 0.82
C ALA A 78 -6.75 11.03 1.09
N TYR A 79 -7.33 11.18 2.27
CA TYR A 79 -8.10 12.38 2.61
C TYR A 79 -7.22 13.62 2.80
N THR A 80 -6.08 13.50 3.48
CA THR A 80 -5.12 14.62 3.59
C THR A 80 -4.53 14.98 2.22
N GLY A 81 -4.26 14.00 1.36
CA GLY A 81 -3.78 14.22 0.01
C GLY A 81 -4.82 14.97 -0.85
N ILE A 82 -6.09 14.57 -0.81
CA ILE A 82 -7.18 15.24 -1.54
C ILE A 82 -7.33 16.69 -1.04
N VAL A 83 -7.40 16.91 0.27
CA VAL A 83 -7.53 18.26 0.84
C VAL A 83 -6.36 19.14 0.41
N THR A 84 -5.13 18.61 0.46
CA THR A 84 -3.92 19.33 0.03
C THR A 84 -3.98 19.66 -1.47
N ALA A 85 -4.43 18.72 -2.31
CA ALA A 85 -4.50 18.93 -3.75
C ALA A 85 -5.51 20.02 -4.13
N VAL A 86 -6.66 20.03 -3.48
CA VAL A 86 -7.70 21.05 -3.74
C VAL A 86 -7.29 22.41 -3.16
N ALA A 87 -6.71 22.45 -1.95
CA ALA A 87 -6.22 23.69 -1.36
C ALA A 87 -5.12 24.36 -2.18
N LEU A 88 -4.32 23.58 -2.90
CA LEU A 88 -3.24 24.08 -3.77
C LEU A 88 -3.66 24.31 -5.22
N GLU A 89 -4.95 24.10 -5.58
CA GLU A 89 -5.41 24.22 -6.95
C GLU A 89 -5.22 25.61 -7.54
N SER A 90 -5.45 26.64 -6.72
CA SER A 90 -5.24 28.04 -7.11
C SER A 90 -3.76 28.45 -7.14
N ALA A 91 -2.91 27.86 -6.28
CA ALA A 91 -1.50 28.24 -6.14
C ALA A 91 -0.57 27.46 -7.08
N VAL A 92 -0.91 26.21 -7.40
CA VAL A 92 -0.10 25.29 -8.21
C VAL A 92 -0.96 24.71 -9.33
N PRO A 93 -0.98 25.33 -10.52
CA PRO A 93 -1.84 24.88 -11.64
C PRO A 93 -1.34 23.57 -12.28
N SER A 94 -0.12 23.11 -11.98
CA SER A 94 0.43 21.87 -12.56
C SER A 94 0.01 20.63 -11.76
N ASP A 95 -0.79 19.75 -12.38
CA ASP A 95 -1.25 18.48 -11.77
C ASP A 95 -0.14 17.59 -11.21
N PRO A 96 1.01 17.38 -11.92
CA PRO A 96 2.08 16.53 -11.39
C PRO A 96 2.73 17.08 -10.10
N MET A 97 2.92 18.40 -10.01
CA MET A 97 3.50 19.04 -8.83
C MET A 97 2.54 18.93 -7.64
N ARG A 98 1.25 19.17 -7.87
CA ARG A 98 0.18 19.05 -6.89
C ARG A 98 0.09 17.61 -6.36
N LEU A 99 0.22 16.61 -7.22
CA LEU A 99 0.25 15.19 -6.84
C LEU A 99 1.47 14.87 -5.94
N ILE A 100 2.67 15.35 -6.30
CA ILE A 100 3.87 15.10 -5.49
C ILE A 100 3.72 15.70 -4.09
N ILE A 101 3.23 16.93 -3.97
CA ILE A 101 3.00 17.58 -2.68
C ILE A 101 1.96 16.80 -1.87
N SER A 102 0.86 16.38 -2.50
CA SER A 102 -0.19 15.57 -1.86
C SER A 102 0.33 14.25 -1.32
N ILE A 103 1.18 13.55 -2.08
CA ILE A 103 1.81 12.30 -1.66
C ILE A 103 2.72 12.52 -0.44
N VAL A 104 3.53 13.59 -0.45
CA VAL A 104 4.43 13.91 0.64
C VAL A 104 3.65 14.28 1.91
N VAL A 105 2.64 15.15 1.80
CA VAL A 105 1.79 15.55 2.93
C VAL A 105 1.01 14.36 3.48
N GLY A 106 0.42 13.52 2.60
CA GLY A 106 -0.27 12.29 3.00
C GLY A 106 0.65 11.29 3.72
N ALA A 107 1.89 11.14 3.23
CA ALA A 107 2.89 10.30 3.88
C ALA A 107 3.28 10.81 5.28
N ILE A 108 3.49 12.12 5.44
CA ILE A 108 3.84 12.75 6.71
C ILE A 108 2.67 12.62 7.70
N ALA A 109 1.43 12.91 7.28
CA ALA A 109 0.26 12.80 8.11
C ALA A 109 0.07 11.37 8.64
N ALA A 110 0.18 10.37 7.75
CA ALA A 110 0.10 8.97 8.14
C ALA A 110 1.28 8.53 9.02
N ALA A 111 2.50 9.06 8.81
CA ALA A 111 3.65 8.81 9.68
C ALA A 111 3.44 9.34 11.10
N ILE A 112 2.91 10.56 11.23
CA ILE A 112 2.60 11.16 12.54
C ILE A 112 1.56 10.34 13.29
N LEU A 113 0.47 9.96 12.61
CA LEU A 113 -0.56 9.09 13.21
C LEU A 113 0.00 7.70 13.52
N GLY A 114 0.82 7.13 12.65
CA GLY A 114 1.50 5.86 12.89
C GLY A 114 2.41 5.92 14.12
N PHE A 115 3.11 7.04 14.33
CA PHE A 115 3.91 7.26 15.54
C PHE A 115 3.03 7.36 16.79
N LEU A 116 1.98 8.17 16.77
CA LEU A 116 1.05 8.36 17.90
C LEU A 116 0.37 7.05 18.31
N ILE A 117 -0.15 6.31 17.33
CA ILE A 117 -0.81 5.01 17.53
C ILE A 117 0.22 3.93 17.94
N GLY A 118 1.42 3.98 17.37
CA GLY A 118 2.49 3.04 17.67
C GLY A 118 2.93 3.03 19.13
N ILE A 119 2.87 4.17 19.83
CA ILE A 119 3.26 4.27 21.25
C ILE A 119 2.47 3.28 22.13
N PRO A 120 1.13 3.28 22.14
CA PRO A 120 0.36 2.30 22.93
C PRO A 120 0.35 0.90 22.30
N VAL A 121 0.26 0.81 20.98
CA VAL A 121 0.01 -0.43 20.25
C VAL A 121 1.22 -1.37 20.28
N LEU A 122 2.43 -0.87 20.11
CA LEU A 122 3.66 -1.69 20.11
C LEU A 122 4.09 -2.21 21.48
N ARG A 123 3.40 -1.81 22.55
CA ARG A 123 3.53 -2.45 23.86
C ARG A 123 2.85 -3.82 23.90
N LEU A 124 1.92 -4.06 23.00
CA LEU A 124 1.24 -5.34 22.84
C LEU A 124 2.03 -6.26 21.91
N SER A 125 1.71 -7.55 21.94
CA SER A 125 2.37 -8.56 21.10
C SER A 125 1.37 -9.63 20.66
N GLY A 126 1.69 -10.30 19.55
CA GLY A 126 0.85 -11.35 18.99
C GLY A 126 -0.52 -10.85 18.55
N ASP A 127 -1.55 -11.62 18.83
CA ASP A 127 -2.92 -11.37 18.36
C ASP A 127 -3.54 -10.11 18.94
N TYR A 128 -3.16 -9.70 20.17
CA TYR A 128 -3.62 -8.44 20.77
C TYR A 128 -3.19 -7.21 19.94
N LEU A 129 -2.00 -7.26 19.36
CA LEU A 129 -1.53 -6.20 18.47
C LEU A 129 -2.42 -6.09 17.23
N ALA A 130 -2.79 -7.22 16.64
CA ALA A 130 -3.67 -7.26 15.47
C ALA A 130 -5.07 -6.70 15.76
N ILE A 131 -5.66 -7.08 16.89
CA ILE A 131 -6.99 -6.60 17.32
C ILE A 131 -6.98 -5.09 17.55
N VAL A 132 -5.96 -4.58 18.23
CA VAL A 132 -5.87 -3.14 18.54
C VAL A 132 -5.57 -2.31 17.30
N THR A 133 -4.71 -2.80 16.36
CA THR A 133 -4.49 -2.11 15.10
C THR A 133 -5.74 -2.07 14.23
N LEU A 134 -6.55 -3.13 14.24
CA LEU A 134 -7.86 -3.16 13.59
C LEU A 134 -8.79 -2.10 14.18
N ALA A 135 -8.92 -2.06 15.51
CA ALA A 135 -9.76 -1.08 16.19
C ALA A 135 -9.36 0.36 15.84
N PHE A 136 -8.05 0.66 15.81
CA PHE A 136 -7.57 1.98 15.38
C PHE A 136 -7.88 2.26 13.91
N GLY A 137 -7.80 1.26 13.03
CA GLY A 137 -8.20 1.41 11.61
C GLY A 137 -9.66 1.82 11.47
N GLU A 138 -10.56 1.16 12.21
CA GLU A 138 -11.98 1.50 12.23
C GLU A 138 -12.25 2.86 12.87
N ILE A 139 -11.57 3.21 13.97
CA ILE A 139 -11.66 4.55 14.59
C ILE A 139 -11.25 5.64 13.58
N ILE A 140 -10.16 5.47 12.85
CA ILE A 140 -9.74 6.44 11.82
C ILE A 140 -10.83 6.57 10.73
N LYS A 141 -11.39 5.46 10.26
CA LYS A 141 -12.47 5.47 9.27
C LYS A 141 -13.68 6.26 9.78
N GLU A 142 -14.10 6.03 11.01
CA GLU A 142 -15.23 6.76 11.61
C GLU A 142 -14.93 8.25 11.81
N ILE A 143 -13.71 8.61 12.24
CA ILE A 143 -13.29 10.02 12.32
C ILE A 143 -13.41 10.70 10.95
N VAL A 144 -12.92 10.03 9.90
CA VAL A 144 -13.01 10.56 8.52
C VAL A 144 -14.47 10.67 8.05
N THR A 145 -15.33 9.73 8.45
CA THR A 145 -16.76 9.75 8.13
C THR A 145 -17.50 10.91 8.81
N CYS A 146 -17.04 11.33 9.99
CA CYS A 146 -17.61 12.49 10.70
C CYS A 146 -16.98 13.83 10.28
N LEU A 147 -15.95 13.82 9.44
CA LEU A 147 -15.21 15.02 9.07
C LEU A 147 -15.88 15.74 7.91
N ILE A 148 -16.11 17.05 8.07
CA ILE A 148 -16.55 17.95 7.00
C ILE A 148 -15.47 18.99 6.81
N VAL A 149 -14.92 19.06 5.58
CA VAL A 149 -13.82 19.98 5.24
C VAL A 149 -14.17 20.75 3.98
N GLY A 150 -13.97 22.05 4.05
CA GLY A 150 -14.09 22.95 2.91
C GLY A 150 -12.89 23.89 2.84
N VAL A 151 -12.64 24.42 1.67
CA VAL A 151 -11.60 25.42 1.41
C VAL A 151 -12.25 26.62 0.74
N ASP A 152 -11.90 27.80 1.23
CA ASP A 152 -12.25 29.08 0.61
C ASP A 152 -11.03 30.01 0.55
N SER A 153 -11.22 31.26 0.10
CA SER A 153 -10.15 32.27 0.03
C SER A 153 -9.56 32.65 1.38
N ARG A 154 -10.21 32.32 2.51
CA ARG A 154 -9.73 32.57 3.89
C ARG A 154 -8.87 31.41 4.39
N GLY A 155 -8.98 30.22 3.82
CA GLY A 155 -8.22 29.04 4.20
C GLY A 155 -9.07 27.78 4.34
N LEU A 156 -8.60 26.86 5.17
CA LEU A 156 -9.19 25.55 5.40
C LEU A 156 -10.18 25.61 6.57
N HIS A 157 -11.43 25.24 6.32
CA HIS A 157 -12.49 25.13 7.32
C HIS A 157 -12.76 23.67 7.62
N VAL A 158 -12.76 23.31 8.92
CA VAL A 158 -12.91 21.92 9.39
C VAL A 158 -13.98 21.88 10.46
N ILE A 159 -14.98 21.01 10.31
CA ILE A 159 -16.02 20.73 11.29
C ILE A 159 -16.13 19.23 11.51
N PHE A 160 -16.31 18.82 12.75
CA PHE A 160 -16.61 17.44 13.13
C PHE A 160 -18.11 17.27 13.35
N ASN A 161 -18.75 16.48 12.53
CA ASN A 161 -20.18 16.14 12.64
C ASN A 161 -20.38 14.93 13.57
N ILE A 162 -20.18 15.14 14.87
CA ILE A 162 -20.32 14.07 15.88
C ILE A 162 -21.78 13.76 16.17
N THR A 163 -22.66 14.77 16.09
CA THR A 163 -24.09 14.64 16.46
C THR A 163 -24.99 14.33 15.28
N GLY A 164 -24.47 14.25 14.06
CA GLY A 164 -25.27 14.03 12.84
C GLY A 164 -26.07 15.25 12.36
N ASN A 165 -26.01 16.36 13.08
CA ASN A 165 -26.81 17.58 12.78
C ASN A 165 -26.05 18.64 11.98
N SER A 166 -24.70 18.53 11.90
CA SER A 166 -23.90 19.50 11.15
C SER A 166 -24.03 19.27 9.65
N THR A 167 -24.30 20.35 8.93
CA THR A 167 -24.46 20.37 7.47
C THR A 167 -23.29 21.11 6.82
N ILE A 168 -23.18 21.00 5.49
CA ILE A 168 -22.19 21.75 4.70
C ILE A 168 -22.33 23.26 4.89
N ASN A 169 -23.57 23.74 5.14
CA ASN A 169 -23.85 25.14 5.35
C ASN A 169 -23.22 25.71 6.63
N ASP A 170 -22.99 24.86 7.63
CA ASP A 170 -22.38 25.27 8.91
C ASP A 170 -20.89 25.62 8.75
N LEU A 171 -20.26 25.23 7.61
CA LEU A 171 -18.89 25.64 7.27
C LEU A 171 -18.78 27.15 7.01
N HIS A 172 -19.92 27.87 6.79
CA HIS A 172 -19.93 29.28 6.47
C HIS A 172 -18.92 29.69 5.39
N LEU A 173 -18.84 28.86 4.34
CA LEU A 173 -17.94 29.11 3.20
C LEU A 173 -18.40 30.35 2.45
N LEU A 174 -17.46 31.10 1.90
CA LEU A 174 -17.72 32.19 0.95
C LEU A 174 -18.29 31.60 -0.36
N GLU A 175 -18.85 32.49 -1.23
CA GLU A 175 -19.39 32.06 -2.53
C GLU A 175 -18.37 31.30 -3.40
N ASP A 176 -17.09 31.57 -3.24
CA ASP A 176 -15.99 30.86 -3.91
C ASP A 176 -15.53 29.57 -3.20
N GLY A 177 -16.12 29.26 -2.04
CA GLY A 177 -15.71 28.11 -1.23
C GLY A 177 -16.24 26.78 -1.76
N THR A 178 -15.37 25.78 -1.75
CA THR A 178 -15.72 24.40 -2.14
C THR A 178 -15.68 23.47 -0.95
N ALA A 179 -16.77 22.71 -0.73
CA ALA A 179 -16.79 21.63 0.26
C ALA A 179 -16.14 20.37 -0.35
N ILE A 180 -14.99 19.95 0.20
CA ILE A 180 -14.19 18.83 -0.29
C ILE A 180 -14.67 17.53 0.32
N ILE A 181 -14.72 17.48 1.66
CA ILE A 181 -15.16 16.30 2.42
C ILE A 181 -16.55 16.62 3.00
N LYS A 182 -17.51 15.74 2.72
CA LYS A 182 -18.92 15.93 3.07
C LYS A 182 -19.39 14.85 4.07
N GLY A 183 -18.60 14.60 5.09
CA GLY A 183 -18.93 13.59 6.10
C GLY A 183 -19.07 12.18 5.50
N ALA A 184 -20.20 11.53 5.74
CA ALA A 184 -20.49 10.15 5.30
C ALA A 184 -20.44 9.96 3.76
N GLN A 185 -20.68 11.02 2.97
CA GLN A 185 -20.54 10.95 1.51
C GLN A 185 -19.07 10.88 1.06
N GLY A 186 -18.14 11.22 1.97
CA GLY A 186 -16.72 11.27 1.69
C GLY A 186 -16.29 12.49 0.89
N ALA A 187 -15.17 12.39 0.18
CA ALA A 187 -14.70 13.44 -0.70
C ALA A 187 -15.46 13.39 -2.05
N SER A 188 -15.89 14.53 -2.57
CA SER A 188 -16.64 14.62 -3.83
C SER A 188 -16.34 15.90 -4.59
N GLY A 189 -16.43 15.84 -5.93
CA GLY A 189 -16.19 16.99 -6.80
C GLY A 189 -14.70 17.30 -7.02
N VAL A 190 -13.81 16.35 -6.76
CA VAL A 190 -12.37 16.50 -6.94
C VAL A 190 -11.98 16.12 -8.37
N SER A 191 -11.16 16.95 -9.02
CA SER A 191 -10.55 16.60 -10.31
C SER A 191 -9.57 15.43 -10.13
N THR A 192 -9.58 14.48 -11.06
CA THR A 192 -8.61 13.36 -11.04
C THR A 192 -7.26 13.87 -11.53
N TYR A 193 -6.25 13.79 -10.67
CA TYR A 193 -4.87 14.27 -10.95
C TYR A 193 -3.82 13.18 -10.86
N SER A 194 -4.20 11.97 -10.43
CA SER A 194 -3.27 10.85 -10.33
C SER A 194 -3.03 10.18 -11.68
N THR A 195 -1.78 9.83 -11.95
CA THR A 195 -1.34 9.17 -13.18
C THR A 195 -0.68 7.83 -12.88
N PHE A 196 -0.78 6.87 -13.81
CA PHE A 196 -0.11 5.58 -13.68
C PHE A 196 1.42 5.72 -13.55
N LEU A 197 2.02 6.67 -14.29
CA LEU A 197 3.46 6.94 -14.21
C LEU A 197 3.89 7.34 -12.79
N ALA A 198 3.12 8.23 -12.15
CA ALA A 198 3.39 8.62 -10.76
C ALA A 198 3.27 7.42 -9.80
N GLY A 199 2.28 6.55 -10.03
CA GLY A 199 2.14 5.30 -9.28
C GLY A 199 3.34 4.36 -9.46
N ALA A 200 3.81 4.18 -10.70
CA ALA A 200 5.00 3.37 -10.97
C ALA A 200 6.26 3.92 -10.29
N ILE A 201 6.45 5.25 -10.32
CA ILE A 201 7.55 5.92 -9.61
C ILE A 201 7.41 5.70 -8.09
N LEU A 202 6.21 5.84 -7.52
CA LEU A 202 5.96 5.62 -6.09
C LEU A 202 6.28 4.19 -5.67
N VAL A 203 5.92 3.17 -6.48
CA VAL A 203 6.31 1.77 -6.23
C VAL A 203 7.82 1.61 -6.20
N MET A 204 8.54 2.22 -7.15
CA MET A 204 10.01 2.16 -7.18
C MET A 204 10.63 2.84 -5.95
N VAL A 205 10.13 4.00 -5.57
CA VAL A 205 10.57 4.72 -4.35
C VAL A 205 10.30 3.88 -3.10
N ALA A 206 9.12 3.28 -2.98
CA ALA A 206 8.77 2.40 -1.86
C ALA A 206 9.71 1.18 -1.77
N LEU A 207 10.00 0.54 -2.90
CA LEU A 207 10.97 -0.56 -2.95
C LEU A 207 12.38 -0.11 -2.53
N VAL A 208 12.86 1.05 -3.01
CA VAL A 208 14.15 1.61 -2.62
C VAL A 208 14.22 1.87 -1.11
N ILE A 209 13.18 2.50 -0.54
CA ILE A 209 13.13 2.80 0.90
C ILE A 209 13.16 1.50 1.69
N VAL A 210 12.28 0.54 1.37
CA VAL A 210 12.13 -0.69 2.16
C VAL A 210 13.35 -1.60 2.01
N LEU A 211 13.88 -1.83 0.79
CA LEU A 211 15.03 -2.69 0.60
C LEU A 211 16.31 -2.11 1.22
N ASN A 212 16.50 -0.78 1.16
CA ASN A 212 17.62 -0.12 1.84
C ASN A 212 17.46 -0.17 3.36
N LEU A 213 16.24 0.03 3.89
CA LEU A 213 15.96 -0.11 5.31
C LEU A 213 16.30 -1.53 5.80
N VAL A 214 15.81 -2.55 5.10
CA VAL A 214 16.06 -3.96 5.46
C VAL A 214 17.54 -4.32 5.47
N ARG A 215 18.33 -3.76 4.56
CA ARG A 215 19.78 -3.98 4.49
C ARG A 215 20.59 -3.15 5.48
N SER A 216 20.00 -2.12 6.05
CA SER A 216 20.67 -1.22 7.01
C SER A 216 20.99 -1.92 8.33
N ARG A 217 21.71 -1.23 9.20
CA ARG A 217 21.91 -1.68 10.60
C ARG A 217 20.57 -1.79 11.33
N THR A 218 19.68 -0.83 11.07
CA THR A 218 18.31 -0.80 11.61
C THR A 218 17.50 -2.02 11.18
N GLY A 219 17.54 -2.39 9.90
CA GLY A 219 16.82 -3.57 9.38
C GLY A 219 17.30 -4.87 10.00
N ARG A 220 18.61 -5.03 10.19
CA ARG A 220 19.15 -6.20 10.90
C ARG A 220 18.70 -6.27 12.36
N ALA A 221 18.63 -5.12 13.06
CA ALA A 221 18.09 -5.07 14.41
C ALA A 221 16.58 -5.41 14.45
N ILE A 222 15.79 -4.93 13.47
CA ILE A 222 14.37 -5.32 13.34
C ILE A 222 14.22 -6.84 13.18
N MET A 223 15.02 -7.46 12.31
CA MET A 223 14.98 -8.91 12.12
C MET A 223 15.42 -9.68 13.37
N ALA A 224 16.45 -9.20 14.07
CA ALA A 224 16.88 -9.81 15.34
C ALA A 224 15.77 -9.76 16.41
N VAL A 225 15.05 -8.65 16.49
CA VAL A 225 13.88 -8.50 17.40
C VAL A 225 12.75 -9.46 17.00
N ARG A 226 12.50 -9.64 15.71
CA ARG A 226 11.50 -10.60 15.21
C ARG A 226 11.86 -12.03 15.61
N ASP A 227 13.13 -12.41 15.41
CA ASP A 227 13.55 -13.78 15.64
C ASP A 227 13.55 -14.15 17.14
N ASN A 228 14.06 -13.27 18.01
CA ASN A 228 13.96 -13.45 19.46
C ASN A 228 14.10 -12.12 20.21
N LYS A 229 13.00 -11.64 20.78
CA LYS A 229 12.91 -10.37 21.53
C LYS A 229 13.84 -10.36 22.74
N ILE A 230 13.86 -11.45 23.52
CA ILE A 230 14.63 -11.54 24.77
C ILE A 230 16.13 -11.53 24.47
N ALA A 231 16.55 -12.29 23.46
CA ALA A 231 17.95 -12.32 23.05
C ALA A 231 18.40 -10.97 22.47
N ALA A 232 17.54 -10.27 21.73
CA ALA A 232 17.83 -8.93 21.21
C ALA A 232 18.01 -7.91 22.34
N GLU A 233 17.17 -7.92 23.36
CA GLU A 233 17.27 -7.07 24.54
C GLU A 233 18.55 -7.34 25.33
N SER A 234 18.95 -8.60 25.48
CA SER A 234 20.16 -8.98 26.23
C SER A 234 21.46 -8.43 25.63
N VAL A 235 21.47 -8.15 24.31
CA VAL A 235 22.61 -7.53 23.61
C VAL A 235 22.43 -6.01 23.43
N GLY A 236 21.44 -5.38 24.13
CA GLY A 236 21.23 -3.94 24.16
C GLY A 236 20.41 -3.37 23.01
N ILE A 237 19.70 -4.21 22.24
CA ILE A 237 18.79 -3.75 21.18
C ILE A 237 17.44 -3.34 21.80
N SER A 238 17.05 -2.07 21.66
CA SER A 238 15.77 -1.56 22.15
C SER A 238 14.61 -2.02 21.25
N VAL A 239 13.88 -3.08 21.64
CA VAL A 239 12.80 -3.72 20.90
C VAL A 239 11.75 -2.69 20.43
N THR A 240 11.24 -1.85 21.34
CA THR A 240 10.18 -0.89 21.03
C THR A 240 10.62 0.13 19.97
N GLN A 241 11.86 0.63 20.02
CA GLN A 241 12.33 1.63 19.05
C GLN A 241 12.42 1.05 17.64
N TYR A 242 12.96 -0.16 17.47
CA TYR A 242 13.13 -0.76 16.15
C TYR A 242 11.78 -1.19 15.54
N ARG A 243 10.85 -1.68 16.36
CA ARG A 243 9.46 -1.94 15.92
C ARG A 243 8.75 -0.65 15.51
N MET A 244 8.94 0.45 16.29
CA MET A 244 8.38 1.76 15.99
C MET A 244 8.88 2.29 14.63
N ILE A 245 10.17 2.16 14.33
CA ILE A 245 10.72 2.60 13.04
C ILE A 245 10.07 1.85 11.89
N ALA A 246 9.94 0.52 11.98
CA ALA A 246 9.29 -0.27 10.94
C ALA A 246 7.81 0.13 10.75
N PHE A 247 7.10 0.34 11.86
CA PHE A 247 5.69 0.71 11.87
C PHE A 247 5.44 2.10 11.27
N VAL A 248 6.25 3.12 11.65
CA VAL A 248 6.11 4.49 11.15
C VAL A 248 6.47 4.59 9.67
N VAL A 249 7.55 3.92 9.23
CA VAL A 249 7.91 3.90 7.80
C VAL A 249 6.82 3.22 6.98
N SER A 250 6.26 2.13 7.49
CA SER A 250 5.14 1.44 6.85
C SER A 250 3.90 2.32 6.77
N ALA A 251 3.53 3.01 7.86
CA ALA A 251 2.41 3.96 7.87
C ALA A 251 2.64 5.12 6.88
N ALA A 252 3.85 5.66 6.79
CA ALA A 252 4.21 6.70 5.82
C ALA A 252 3.99 6.24 4.37
N LEU A 253 4.45 5.03 4.03
CA LEU A 253 4.27 4.45 2.69
C LEU A 253 2.79 4.16 2.40
N ALA A 254 2.03 3.70 3.39
CA ALA A 254 0.58 3.50 3.27
C ALA A 254 -0.15 4.84 3.03
N GLY A 255 0.26 5.91 3.71
CA GLY A 255 -0.27 7.25 3.47
C GLY A 255 0.07 7.78 2.07
N ALA A 256 1.30 7.58 1.60
CA ALA A 256 1.69 7.91 0.22
C ALA A 256 0.84 7.18 -0.82
N ALA A 257 0.62 5.88 -0.63
CA ALA A 257 -0.27 5.07 -1.47
C ALA A 257 -1.72 5.57 -1.42
N GLY A 258 -2.18 5.98 -0.22
CA GLY A 258 -3.49 6.58 -0.01
C GLY A 258 -3.70 7.87 -0.80
N ALA A 259 -2.75 8.80 -0.73
CA ALA A 259 -2.80 10.06 -1.48
C ALA A 259 -2.87 9.84 -2.99
N LEU A 260 -2.04 8.89 -3.51
CA LEU A 260 -2.10 8.48 -4.92
C LEU A 260 -3.47 7.87 -5.27
N PHE A 261 -4.00 6.99 -4.43
CA PHE A 261 -5.30 6.34 -4.62
C PHE A 261 -6.43 7.36 -4.61
N GLY A 262 -6.42 8.29 -3.64
CA GLY A 262 -7.43 9.34 -3.50
C GLY A 262 -7.52 10.25 -4.72
N GLY A 263 -6.40 10.64 -5.29
CA GLY A 263 -6.34 11.48 -6.50
C GLY A 263 -6.81 10.80 -7.79
N ASN A 264 -7.12 9.50 -7.78
CA ASN A 264 -7.66 8.78 -8.93
C ASN A 264 -9.20 8.79 -9.00
N PHE A 265 -9.87 9.21 -7.93
CA PHE A 265 -11.33 9.18 -7.86
C PHE A 265 -11.88 10.58 -7.68
N SER A 266 -12.90 10.92 -8.48
CA SER A 266 -13.69 12.16 -8.30
C SER A 266 -14.62 12.09 -7.09
N GLN A 267 -14.95 10.89 -6.63
CA GLN A 267 -15.71 10.64 -5.41
C GLN A 267 -15.08 9.48 -4.64
N LEU A 268 -14.73 9.72 -3.38
CA LEU A 268 -14.09 8.75 -2.50
C LEU A 268 -14.81 8.65 -1.17
N SER A 269 -15.44 7.49 -0.91
CA SER A 269 -16.10 7.19 0.37
C SER A 269 -15.10 6.58 1.36
N ALA A 270 -15.24 6.91 2.64
CA ALA A 270 -14.46 6.32 3.74
C ALA A 270 -14.68 4.79 3.87
N THR A 271 -15.83 4.28 3.41
CA THR A 271 -16.14 2.84 3.42
C THR A 271 -15.20 1.98 2.57
N LYS A 272 -14.44 2.59 1.64
CA LYS A 272 -13.40 1.87 0.88
C LYS A 272 -12.17 1.49 1.71
N PHE A 273 -12.01 2.08 2.89
CA PHE A 273 -10.87 1.86 3.80
C PHE A 273 -11.27 1.06 5.04
N ASP A 274 -12.15 0.09 4.85
CA ASP A 274 -12.68 -0.77 5.89
C ASP A 274 -11.72 -1.94 6.26
N PHE A 275 -12.17 -2.73 7.22
CA PHE A 275 -11.50 -3.95 7.63
C PHE A 275 -11.25 -4.93 6.47
N ASN A 276 -12.21 -5.07 5.53
CA ASN A 276 -12.06 -5.98 4.40
C ASN A 276 -10.88 -5.59 3.52
N THR A 277 -10.68 -4.28 3.32
CA THR A 277 -9.52 -3.77 2.56
C THR A 277 -8.21 -4.06 3.29
N SER A 278 -8.15 -3.94 4.62
CA SER A 278 -6.97 -4.33 5.40
C SER A 278 -6.65 -5.82 5.26
N ILE A 279 -7.68 -6.68 5.34
CA ILE A 279 -7.51 -8.13 5.12
C ILE A 279 -7.04 -8.42 3.69
N LEU A 280 -7.61 -7.76 2.69
CA LEU A 280 -7.23 -7.95 1.29
C LEU A 280 -5.73 -7.65 1.09
N ILE A 281 -5.22 -6.56 1.67
CA ILE A 281 -3.80 -6.22 1.59
C ILE A 281 -2.94 -7.27 2.32
N LEU A 282 -3.41 -7.76 3.48
CA LEU A 282 -2.73 -8.85 4.20
C LEU A 282 -2.68 -10.14 3.35
N VAL A 283 -3.76 -10.47 2.66
CA VAL A 283 -3.80 -11.61 1.72
C VAL A 283 -2.75 -11.46 0.63
N PHE A 284 -2.55 -10.26 0.07
CA PHE A 284 -1.49 -10.00 -0.93
C PHE A 284 -0.10 -10.32 -0.36
N VAL A 285 0.15 -9.94 0.88
CA VAL A 285 1.44 -10.17 1.55
C VAL A 285 1.65 -11.65 1.87
N VAL A 286 0.62 -12.32 2.41
CA VAL A 286 0.69 -13.75 2.77
C VAL A 286 0.87 -14.62 1.54
N LEU A 287 0.09 -14.38 0.47
CA LEU A 287 0.21 -15.12 -0.80
C LEU A 287 1.52 -14.83 -1.51
N GLY A 288 2.00 -13.59 -1.44
CA GLY A 288 3.31 -13.21 -1.97
C GLY A 288 4.49 -13.80 -1.19
N GLY A 289 4.23 -14.26 0.04
CA GLY A 289 5.21 -14.78 0.98
C GLY A 289 5.74 -13.72 1.93
N LEU A 290 5.60 -13.98 3.23
CA LEU A 290 6.05 -13.08 4.30
C LEU A 290 7.55 -12.81 4.18
N GLY A 291 7.94 -11.53 4.15
CA GLY A 291 9.33 -11.09 3.96
C GLY A 291 9.82 -11.11 2.51
N ASN A 292 9.03 -11.61 1.56
CA ASN A 292 9.39 -11.66 0.14
C ASN A 292 8.75 -10.49 -0.63
N MET A 293 9.49 -9.39 -0.83
CA MET A 293 8.98 -8.19 -1.50
C MET A 293 8.53 -8.45 -2.96
N ARG A 294 9.23 -9.34 -3.68
CA ARG A 294 8.84 -9.69 -5.07
C ARG A 294 7.50 -10.36 -5.13
N GLY A 295 7.32 -11.36 -4.26
CA GLY A 295 6.06 -12.10 -4.20
C GLY A 295 4.90 -11.18 -3.88
N SER A 296 5.07 -10.26 -2.92
CA SER A 296 4.01 -9.30 -2.55
C SER A 296 3.66 -8.35 -3.69
N VAL A 297 4.64 -7.86 -4.46
CA VAL A 297 4.38 -7.03 -5.65
C VAL A 297 3.58 -7.78 -6.70
N ILE A 298 3.98 -9.02 -7.01
CA ILE A 298 3.30 -9.85 -8.01
C ILE A 298 1.90 -10.22 -7.52
N ALA A 299 1.76 -10.63 -6.26
CA ALA A 299 0.47 -11.01 -5.67
C ALA A 299 -0.49 -9.81 -5.66
N ALA A 300 -0.03 -8.63 -5.23
CA ALA A 300 -0.85 -7.42 -5.23
C ALA A 300 -1.32 -7.05 -6.64
N ALA A 301 -0.41 -7.04 -7.62
CA ALA A 301 -0.76 -6.73 -9.00
C ALA A 301 -1.79 -7.73 -9.56
N LEU A 302 -1.54 -9.03 -9.41
CA LEU A 302 -2.38 -10.09 -9.96
C LEU A 302 -3.76 -10.12 -9.30
N LEU A 303 -3.79 -10.06 -7.95
CA LEU A 303 -5.04 -10.18 -7.20
C LEU A 303 -5.91 -8.91 -7.28
N THR A 304 -5.32 -7.74 -7.54
CA THR A 304 -6.09 -6.52 -7.79
C THR A 304 -6.74 -6.52 -9.18
N VAL A 305 -6.07 -7.09 -10.18
CA VAL A 305 -6.60 -7.19 -11.55
C VAL A 305 -7.66 -8.29 -11.66
N LEU A 306 -7.52 -9.37 -10.91
CA LEU A 306 -8.35 -10.57 -11.02
C LEU A 306 -9.87 -10.30 -10.90
N PRO A 307 -10.37 -9.53 -9.90
CA PRO A 307 -11.81 -9.23 -9.81
C PRO A 307 -12.34 -8.46 -11.02
N GLU A 308 -11.50 -7.65 -11.67
CA GLU A 308 -11.89 -6.89 -12.85
C GLU A 308 -11.95 -7.77 -14.09
N LEU A 309 -11.02 -8.70 -14.25
CA LEU A 309 -11.09 -9.72 -15.32
C LEU A 309 -12.32 -10.64 -15.17
N LEU A 310 -12.72 -10.93 -13.93
CA LEU A 310 -13.89 -11.75 -13.63
C LEU A 310 -15.22 -10.99 -13.72
N ARG A 311 -15.21 -9.72 -14.06
CA ARG A 311 -16.43 -8.89 -14.16
C ARG A 311 -17.44 -9.41 -15.16
N GLN A 312 -16.98 -10.14 -16.18
CA GLN A 312 -17.84 -10.78 -17.16
C GLN A 312 -18.77 -11.85 -16.54
N PHE A 313 -18.39 -12.42 -15.40
CA PHE A 313 -19.17 -13.44 -14.68
C PHE A 313 -20.16 -12.87 -13.67
N SER A 314 -20.41 -11.52 -13.68
CA SER A 314 -21.36 -10.79 -12.86
C SER A 314 -21.59 -11.36 -11.45
N ASP A 315 -22.62 -12.16 -11.25
CA ASP A 315 -23.07 -12.66 -9.94
C ASP A 315 -22.10 -13.67 -9.29
N TYR A 316 -21.36 -14.42 -10.10
CA TYR A 316 -20.41 -15.42 -9.62
C TYR A 316 -19.00 -14.87 -9.38
N ARG A 317 -18.75 -13.59 -9.67
CA ARG A 317 -17.41 -12.96 -9.58
C ARG A 317 -16.75 -13.18 -8.23
N MET A 318 -17.48 -12.90 -7.13
CA MET A 318 -16.93 -13.01 -5.76
C MET A 318 -16.67 -14.47 -5.38
N LEU A 319 -17.53 -15.40 -5.82
CA LEU A 319 -17.37 -16.84 -5.58
C LEU A 319 -16.13 -17.37 -6.32
N ILE A 320 -15.99 -17.04 -7.61
CA ILE A 320 -14.83 -17.46 -8.41
C ILE A 320 -13.55 -16.86 -7.83
N TYR A 321 -13.58 -15.58 -7.43
CA TYR A 321 -12.44 -14.93 -6.78
C TYR A 321 -12.01 -15.65 -5.50
N ALA A 322 -12.97 -16.01 -4.62
CA ALA A 322 -12.69 -16.77 -3.41
C ALA A 322 -12.08 -18.14 -3.69
N ILE A 323 -12.61 -18.87 -4.67
CA ILE A 323 -12.07 -20.18 -5.09
C ILE A 323 -10.64 -20.04 -5.61
N VAL A 324 -10.38 -19.04 -6.46
CA VAL A 324 -9.03 -18.77 -6.99
C VAL A 324 -8.05 -18.43 -5.86
N LEU A 325 -8.46 -17.61 -4.89
CA LEU A 325 -7.63 -17.30 -3.72
C LEU A 325 -7.26 -18.56 -2.92
N ILE A 326 -8.24 -19.43 -2.65
CA ILE A 326 -8.01 -20.70 -1.94
C ILE A 326 -7.04 -21.59 -2.73
N LEU A 327 -7.26 -21.73 -4.04
CA LEU A 327 -6.38 -22.51 -4.91
C LEU A 327 -4.95 -21.94 -4.90
N VAL A 328 -4.78 -20.65 -5.10
CA VAL A 328 -3.46 -19.99 -5.06
C VAL A 328 -2.78 -20.22 -3.70
N MET A 329 -3.51 -20.12 -2.60
CA MET A 329 -2.99 -20.36 -1.25
C MET A 329 -2.52 -21.81 -1.07
N ILE A 330 -3.31 -22.78 -1.53
CA ILE A 330 -2.95 -24.21 -1.50
C ILE A 330 -1.70 -24.46 -2.36
N PHE A 331 -1.68 -23.93 -3.58
CA PHE A 331 -0.53 -24.10 -4.50
C PHE A 331 0.76 -23.46 -3.94
N THR A 332 0.64 -22.29 -3.33
CA THR A 332 1.80 -21.56 -2.80
C THR A 332 2.36 -22.19 -1.52
N ASN A 333 1.51 -22.79 -0.67
CA ASN A 333 1.93 -23.34 0.62
C ASN A 333 2.15 -24.86 0.64
N ASN A 334 1.70 -25.61 -0.37
CA ASN A 334 1.85 -27.06 -0.38
C ASN A 334 3.32 -27.47 -0.62
N PRO A 335 3.99 -28.16 0.34
CA PRO A 335 5.39 -28.58 0.20
C PRO A 335 5.60 -29.58 -0.94
N GLN A 336 4.60 -30.41 -1.25
CA GLN A 336 4.69 -31.39 -2.35
C GLN A 336 4.71 -30.69 -3.71
N LEU A 337 3.91 -29.63 -3.89
CA LEU A 337 3.90 -28.83 -5.11
C LEU A 337 5.19 -28.01 -5.26
N LYS A 338 5.70 -27.44 -4.16
CA LYS A 338 7.03 -26.80 -4.18
C LYS A 338 8.13 -27.76 -4.62
N ALA A 339 8.13 -29.00 -4.11
CA ALA A 339 9.07 -30.04 -4.51
C ALA A 339 8.88 -30.47 -5.98
N PHE A 340 7.65 -30.54 -6.47
CA PHE A 340 7.35 -30.83 -7.86
C PHE A 340 7.87 -29.74 -8.81
N PHE A 341 7.61 -28.46 -8.51
CA PHE A 341 8.15 -27.34 -9.29
C PHE A 341 9.66 -27.24 -9.20
N ALA A 342 10.28 -27.56 -8.05
CA ALA A 342 11.72 -27.64 -7.92
C ALA A 342 12.30 -28.73 -8.84
N ARG A 343 11.72 -29.92 -8.88
CA ARG A 343 12.12 -31.02 -9.79
C ARG A 343 11.99 -30.65 -11.28
N ILE A 344 10.93 -29.92 -11.65
CA ILE A 344 10.77 -29.43 -13.02
C ILE A 344 11.87 -28.42 -13.35
N LYS A 345 12.15 -27.48 -12.46
CA LYS A 345 13.22 -26.48 -12.62
C LYS A 345 14.59 -27.14 -12.78
N ASP A 346 14.88 -28.14 -11.97
CA ASP A 346 16.16 -28.88 -12.03
C ASP A 346 16.27 -29.70 -13.34
N ARG A 347 15.17 -30.25 -13.84
CA ARG A 347 15.15 -30.90 -15.18
C ARG A 347 15.42 -29.91 -16.31
N PHE A 348 14.91 -28.68 -16.22
CA PHE A 348 15.18 -27.64 -17.22
C PHE A 348 16.61 -27.08 -17.09
N ALA A 349 17.16 -27.00 -15.89
CA ALA A 349 18.56 -26.58 -15.66
C ALA A 349 19.56 -27.63 -16.19
N SER A 350 19.33 -28.92 -15.89
CA SER A 350 20.14 -30.03 -16.39
C SER A 350 20.13 -30.15 -17.92
N LYS A 351 18.97 -29.89 -18.58
CA LYS A 351 18.91 -29.83 -20.05
C LYS A 351 19.71 -28.68 -20.65
N LYS A 352 19.85 -27.56 -19.94
CA LYS A 352 20.67 -26.42 -20.39
C LYS A 352 22.17 -26.67 -20.24
N GLU A 353 22.59 -27.38 -19.19
CA GLU A 353 23.98 -27.79 -19.00
C GLU A 353 24.41 -28.84 -20.04
N VAL A 354 23.59 -29.86 -20.30
CA VAL A 354 23.85 -30.86 -21.33
C VAL A 354 23.89 -30.26 -22.75
N ALA A 355 23.11 -29.19 -23.03
CA ALA A 355 23.17 -28.50 -24.31
C ALA A 355 24.35 -27.53 -24.45
N ALA A 356 24.95 -27.08 -23.33
CA ALA A 356 26.15 -26.24 -23.32
C ALA A 356 27.44 -27.07 -23.42
N ASP A 357 27.42 -28.30 -22.95
CA ASP A 357 28.57 -29.25 -23.09
C ASP A 357 28.60 -29.95 -24.46
N ALA A 358 27.55 -29.80 -25.27
CA ALA A 358 27.47 -30.39 -26.63
C ALA A 358 27.82 -29.40 -27.77
N GLN A 359 28.24 -28.17 -27.42
CA GLN A 359 28.82 -27.17 -28.36
C GLN A 359 30.30 -26.94 -28.05
#